data_88f01ff9f97245e5b12f1c1859e7432b
#
_entry.id   88f01ff9f97245e5b12f1c1859e7432b
#
_cell.length_a   1.000
_cell.length_b   1.000
_cell.length_c   1.000
_cell.angle_alpha   90.00
_cell.angle_beta   90.00
_cell.angle_gamma   90.00
#
_symmetry.space_group_name_H-M   'P 1'
#
loop_
_entity.id
_entity.type
_entity.pdbx_description
1 polymer ?
#
loop_
_entity_poly.entity_id
_entity_poly.type
_entity_poly.pdbx_seq_one_letter_code
_entity_poly.pdbx_strand_id
1 'polypeptide(L)'
;MSVGYTTYGQLNLPAISEEILAQWHKNDAFKKSIELREGNKPFVFYEGPPSANGMPGIHHVISRTLKDLVCRYKTMQGFQVKRKGGWDTHGLPIELGVEKLLGITKEDIGKKISVEDYNKKCREVVMQYKDKWDDITQKMGYWVDLDNPYVTFENNYIESLWWCLSQLYKKNYLYESVSIQPYSPAAGTGLSSHELNQPGTYKDVKDTSATVMFKVVTGQWGVGNGEGFRIANDVENVGEELFFMAWTTTPWTLPSNLGLTVGSNIDYVLVQTFNQYTHLPNNVILAKNLVGKYFKEEGKDGDFENYSAETKLIPWKIIAEFKGYELEGMQFEQLLPSEANTVEKIEEITPGAKPFRVILGDFVTT
;
A
#
# COMPACT_ATOMS: atom_id res chain seq x y z
N MET A 1 -37.23 35.27 40.22
CA MET A 1 -35.84 35.13 40.57
C MET A 1 -35.04 35.14 39.25
N SER A 2 -34.26 36.19 39.02
CA SER A 2 -33.38 36.22 37.85
C SER A 2 -32.31 35.15 38.07
N VAL A 3 -32.27 34.16 37.20
CA VAL A 3 -31.18 33.22 37.15
C VAL A 3 -29.96 33.98 36.62
N GLY A 4 -29.17 34.56 37.52
CA GLY A 4 -27.93 35.22 37.16
C GLY A 4 -26.92 34.16 36.68
N TYR A 5 -26.31 34.40 35.54
CA TYR A 5 -25.17 33.58 35.09
C TYR A 5 -23.96 33.87 35.99
N THR A 6 -23.13 32.83 36.23
CA THR A 6 -21.87 33.00 36.94
C THR A 6 -20.94 33.91 36.13
N THR A 7 -20.42 34.96 36.75
CA THR A 7 -19.45 35.87 36.15
C THR A 7 -18.05 35.53 36.67
N TYR A 8 -17.12 35.35 35.73
CA TYR A 8 -15.72 35.09 36.07
C TYR A 8 -14.90 36.37 35.93
N GLY A 9 -14.28 36.83 37.02
CA GLY A 9 -13.49 38.06 37.02
C GLY A 9 -12.21 37.97 36.21
N GLN A 10 -11.59 36.78 36.17
CA GLN A 10 -10.42 36.45 35.36
C GLN A 10 -10.61 35.11 34.67
N LEU A 11 -10.22 35.04 33.41
CA LEU A 11 -10.32 33.81 32.63
C LEU A 11 -9.24 32.82 33.04
N ASN A 12 -9.63 31.77 33.76
CA ASN A 12 -8.81 30.62 34.11
C ASN A 12 -9.50 29.37 33.57
N LEU A 13 -9.20 28.99 32.32
CA LEU A 13 -9.84 27.87 31.64
C LEU A 13 -9.72 26.55 32.35
N PRO A 14 -8.55 26.15 32.91
CA PRO A 14 -8.45 24.91 33.68
C PRO A 14 -9.40 24.87 34.87
N ALA A 15 -9.41 25.89 35.73
CA ALA A 15 -10.28 25.95 36.89
C ALA A 15 -11.77 25.95 36.54
N ILE A 16 -12.17 26.71 35.50
CA ILE A 16 -13.54 26.68 34.97
C ILE A 16 -13.93 25.32 34.45
N SER A 17 -13.04 24.63 33.74
CA SER A 17 -13.28 23.28 33.24
C SER A 17 -13.51 22.27 34.37
N GLU A 18 -12.70 22.32 35.42
CA GLU A 18 -12.89 21.48 36.60
C GLU A 18 -14.23 21.74 37.31
N GLU A 19 -14.60 23.01 37.47
CA GLU A 19 -15.89 23.38 38.05
C GLU A 19 -17.06 22.84 37.21
N ILE A 20 -17.02 22.99 35.91
CA ILE A 20 -18.07 22.50 35.01
C ILE A 20 -18.16 20.99 35.00
N LEU A 21 -17.03 20.29 34.99
CA LEU A 21 -16.99 18.83 35.08
C LEU A 21 -17.62 18.34 36.40
N ALA A 22 -17.30 18.98 37.52
CA ALA A 22 -17.91 18.67 38.80
C ALA A 22 -19.43 18.86 38.80
N GLN A 23 -19.91 19.96 38.14
CA GLN A 23 -21.35 20.18 37.99
C GLN A 23 -22.01 19.12 37.08
N TRP A 24 -21.35 18.71 36.00
CA TRP A 24 -21.87 17.65 35.12
C TRP A 24 -22.00 16.31 35.82
N HIS A 25 -21.00 15.94 36.62
CA HIS A 25 -21.04 14.72 37.42
C HIS A 25 -22.16 14.78 38.49
N LYS A 26 -22.24 15.89 39.25
CA LYS A 26 -23.27 16.06 40.27
C LYS A 26 -24.69 15.98 39.71
N ASN A 27 -24.88 16.44 38.49
CA ASN A 27 -26.20 16.49 37.85
C ASN A 27 -26.49 15.32 36.94
N ASP A 28 -25.57 14.34 36.78
CA ASP A 28 -25.67 13.25 35.80
C ASP A 28 -25.98 13.76 34.37
N ALA A 29 -25.32 14.85 33.99
CA ALA A 29 -25.66 15.59 32.77
C ALA A 29 -25.64 14.75 31.51
N PHE A 30 -24.62 13.88 31.36
CA PHE A 30 -24.51 12.97 30.22
C PHE A 30 -25.67 11.97 30.19
N LYS A 31 -25.92 11.27 31.28
CA LYS A 31 -26.99 10.27 31.38
C LYS A 31 -28.36 10.91 31.13
N LYS A 32 -28.64 12.05 31.76
CA LYS A 32 -29.89 12.81 31.53
C LYS A 32 -30.04 13.26 30.10
N SER A 33 -28.95 13.59 29.39
CA SER A 33 -29.02 13.99 27.98
C SER A 33 -29.56 12.88 27.08
N ILE A 34 -29.42 11.62 27.48
CA ILE A 34 -29.96 10.44 26.80
C ILE A 34 -31.38 10.14 27.27
N GLU A 35 -31.61 10.12 28.59
CA GLU A 35 -32.91 9.79 29.21
C GLU A 35 -34.00 10.75 28.81
N LEU A 36 -33.73 12.08 28.84
CA LEU A 36 -34.69 13.11 28.42
C LEU A 36 -35.13 13.03 26.96
N ARG A 37 -34.47 12.20 26.16
CA ARG A 37 -34.74 11.98 24.74
C ARG A 37 -35.17 10.53 24.45
N GLU A 38 -35.58 9.83 25.49
CA GLU A 38 -36.11 8.47 25.32
C GLU A 38 -37.34 8.47 24.41
N GLY A 39 -37.36 7.57 23.44
CA GLY A 39 -38.42 7.51 22.42
C GLY A 39 -38.23 8.47 21.23
N ASN A 40 -37.29 9.40 21.28
CA ASN A 40 -36.97 10.25 20.15
C ASN A 40 -36.17 9.47 19.08
N LYS A 41 -36.07 10.07 17.88
CA LYS A 41 -35.29 9.48 16.77
C LYS A 41 -33.86 9.18 17.22
N PRO A 42 -33.40 7.93 17.09
CA PRO A 42 -32.03 7.58 17.50
C PRO A 42 -30.99 8.11 16.53
N PHE A 43 -29.85 8.54 17.07
CA PHE A 43 -28.61 8.72 16.34
C PHE A 43 -27.58 7.78 16.95
N VAL A 44 -27.24 6.72 16.21
CA VAL A 44 -26.33 5.65 16.68
C VAL A 44 -24.90 6.08 16.51
N PHE A 45 -24.14 5.99 17.59
CA PHE A 45 -22.71 6.29 17.60
C PHE A 45 -21.95 5.21 18.38
N TYR A 46 -20.96 4.64 17.75
CA TYR A 46 -19.95 3.80 18.38
C TYR A 46 -18.59 4.49 18.28
N GLU A 47 -17.85 4.52 19.39
CA GLU A 47 -16.47 5.02 19.38
C GLU A 47 -15.62 4.18 18.43
N GLY A 48 -14.79 4.83 17.59
CA GLY A 48 -13.69 4.19 16.90
C GLY A 48 -12.59 3.94 17.93
N PRO A 49 -12.43 2.68 18.39
CA PRO A 49 -11.76 2.43 19.65
C PRO A 49 -10.26 2.63 19.54
N PRO A 50 -9.63 3.31 20.52
CA PRO A 50 -8.18 3.28 20.65
C PRO A 50 -7.70 1.96 21.23
N SER A 51 -6.45 1.60 20.96
CA SER A 51 -5.74 0.59 21.76
C SER A 51 -5.16 1.25 23.00
N ALA A 52 -5.33 0.61 24.17
CA ALA A 52 -4.81 1.15 25.44
C ALA A 52 -3.40 0.62 25.79
N ASN A 53 -2.62 0.17 24.80
CA ASN A 53 -1.24 -0.29 24.95
C ASN A 53 -0.21 0.85 24.99
N GLY A 54 -0.62 2.09 24.70
CA GLY A 54 0.19 3.30 24.74
C GLY A 54 -0.49 4.46 25.46
N MET A 55 0.29 5.45 25.86
CA MET A 55 -0.23 6.67 26.49
C MET A 55 -1.00 7.52 25.48
N PRO A 56 -2.14 8.15 25.89
CA PRO A 56 -2.84 9.07 25.02
C PRO A 56 -2.00 10.31 24.69
N GLY A 57 -1.99 10.73 23.42
CA GLY A 57 -1.32 11.94 22.96
C GLY A 57 -2.31 13.05 22.58
N ILE A 58 -1.80 14.27 22.36
CA ILE A 58 -2.62 15.44 22.03
C ILE A 58 -3.45 15.26 20.73
N HIS A 59 -2.93 14.52 19.76
CA HIS A 59 -3.65 14.23 18.52
C HIS A 59 -4.93 13.42 18.76
N HIS A 60 -4.97 12.58 19.80
CA HIS A 60 -6.18 11.85 20.18
C HIS A 60 -7.27 12.80 20.73
N VAL A 61 -6.87 13.88 21.43
CA VAL A 61 -7.81 14.86 21.95
C VAL A 61 -8.56 15.55 20.80
N ILE A 62 -7.87 15.94 19.73
CA ILE A 62 -8.47 16.61 18.57
C ILE A 62 -9.53 15.72 17.91
N SER A 63 -9.19 14.48 17.58
CA SER A 63 -10.12 13.54 16.94
C SER A 63 -11.35 13.24 17.83
N ARG A 64 -11.16 13.09 19.12
CA ARG A 64 -12.24 12.80 20.09
C ARG A 64 -13.15 14.00 20.30
N THR A 65 -12.59 15.22 20.30
CA THR A 65 -13.39 16.45 20.36
C THR A 65 -14.33 16.58 19.16
N LEU A 66 -13.86 16.24 17.94
CA LEU A 66 -14.70 16.25 16.75
C LEU A 66 -15.85 15.24 16.84
N LYS A 67 -15.60 14.05 17.37
CA LYS A 67 -16.65 13.04 17.61
C LYS A 67 -17.69 13.53 18.62
N ASP A 68 -17.23 14.08 19.73
CA ASP A 68 -18.13 14.62 20.77
C ASP A 68 -18.96 15.79 20.23
N LEU A 69 -18.36 16.67 19.43
CA LEU A 69 -19.06 17.79 18.79
C LEU A 69 -20.27 17.31 17.98
N VAL A 70 -20.09 16.31 17.12
CA VAL A 70 -21.17 15.75 16.30
C VAL A 70 -22.27 15.16 17.19
N CYS A 71 -21.89 14.38 18.19
CA CYS A 71 -22.84 13.76 19.11
C CYS A 71 -23.62 14.80 19.93
N ARG A 72 -22.96 15.85 20.43
CA ARG A 72 -23.62 16.97 21.14
C ARG A 72 -24.56 17.75 20.23
N TYR A 73 -24.12 18.03 19.01
CA TYR A 73 -24.96 18.71 18.03
C TYR A 73 -26.24 17.92 17.74
N LYS A 74 -26.13 16.61 17.52
CA LYS A 74 -27.29 15.74 17.35
C LYS A 74 -28.20 15.71 18.59
N THR A 75 -27.60 15.68 19.78
CA THR A 75 -28.34 15.75 21.03
C THR A 75 -29.12 17.07 21.13
N MET A 76 -28.53 18.21 20.76
CA MET A 76 -29.21 19.53 20.73
C MET A 76 -30.35 19.59 19.70
N GLN A 77 -30.22 18.83 18.59
CA GLN A 77 -31.30 18.69 17.60
C GLN A 77 -32.45 17.77 18.06
N GLY A 78 -32.39 17.24 19.28
CA GLY A 78 -33.43 16.40 19.85
C GLY A 78 -33.29 14.90 19.62
N PHE A 79 -32.18 14.41 18.98
CA PHE A 79 -31.95 13.00 18.82
C PHE A 79 -31.58 12.35 20.15
N GLN A 80 -31.99 11.09 20.34
CA GLN A 80 -31.41 10.24 21.37
C GLN A 80 -30.05 9.71 20.88
N VAL A 81 -28.97 10.11 21.52
CA VAL A 81 -27.60 9.73 21.11
C VAL A 81 -26.99 8.84 22.19
N LYS A 82 -27.12 7.53 22.02
CA LYS A 82 -26.39 6.53 22.82
C LYS A 82 -24.97 6.43 22.31
N ARG A 83 -23.99 6.74 23.15
CA ARG A 83 -22.58 6.90 22.79
C ARG A 83 -21.81 5.77 23.47
N LYS A 84 -21.58 4.67 22.76
CA LYS A 84 -20.90 3.51 23.29
C LYS A 84 -19.40 3.65 23.15
N GLY A 85 -18.67 3.55 24.26
CA GLY A 85 -17.22 3.44 24.29
C GLY A 85 -16.72 2.10 23.73
N GLY A 86 -15.44 2.02 23.41
CA GLY A 86 -14.84 0.79 22.90
C GLY A 86 -13.33 0.76 23.02
N TRP A 87 -12.77 -0.47 22.99
CA TRP A 87 -11.34 -0.75 23.05
C TRP A 87 -10.95 -1.69 21.93
N ASP A 88 -9.99 -1.24 21.09
CA ASP A 88 -9.33 -2.10 20.12
C ASP A 88 -8.21 -2.88 20.82
N THR A 89 -8.29 -4.20 20.75
CA THR A 89 -7.42 -5.08 21.52
C THR A 89 -6.64 -6.07 20.66
N HIS A 90 -6.62 -5.86 19.35
CA HIS A 90 -5.96 -6.71 18.38
C HIS A 90 -4.91 -5.94 17.57
N GLY A 91 -4.08 -6.70 16.87
CA GLY A 91 -3.20 -6.18 15.85
C GLY A 91 -1.72 -6.20 16.20
N LEU A 92 -0.93 -6.00 15.17
CA LEU A 92 0.52 -6.08 15.15
C LEU A 92 1.24 -5.22 16.22
N PRO A 93 0.80 -4.00 16.55
CA PRO A 93 1.48 -3.20 17.57
C PRO A 93 1.48 -3.84 18.96
N ILE A 94 0.41 -4.58 19.30
CA ILE A 94 0.30 -5.28 20.57
C ILE A 94 1.21 -6.50 20.58
N GLU A 95 1.17 -7.30 19.50
CA GLU A 95 2.00 -8.50 19.32
C GLU A 95 3.48 -8.16 19.42
N LEU A 96 3.96 -7.20 18.62
CA LEU A 96 5.36 -6.75 18.66
C LEU A 96 5.78 -6.18 20.02
N GLY A 97 4.86 -5.48 20.69
CA GLY A 97 5.10 -4.98 22.05
C GLY A 97 5.31 -6.10 23.06
N VAL A 98 4.52 -7.15 22.99
CA VAL A 98 4.61 -8.34 23.86
C VAL A 98 5.83 -9.19 23.52
N GLU A 99 6.12 -9.42 22.23
CA GLU A 99 7.33 -10.12 21.78
C GLU A 99 8.59 -9.44 22.34
N LYS A 100 8.67 -8.11 22.21
CA LYS A 100 9.77 -7.31 22.76
C LYS A 100 9.85 -7.41 24.29
N LEU A 101 8.71 -7.35 24.99
CA LEU A 101 8.64 -7.45 26.44
C LEU A 101 9.13 -8.81 26.96
N LEU A 102 8.78 -9.88 26.24
CA LEU A 102 9.15 -11.25 26.60
C LEU A 102 10.52 -11.68 26.04
N GLY A 103 11.13 -10.90 25.15
CA GLY A 103 12.40 -11.24 24.50
C GLY A 103 12.28 -12.43 23.56
N ILE A 104 11.14 -12.60 22.91
CA ILE A 104 10.83 -13.72 21.99
C ILE A 104 10.56 -13.20 20.58
N THR A 105 10.53 -14.12 19.64
CA THR A 105 10.04 -13.88 18.26
C THR A 105 8.73 -14.62 18.03
N LYS A 106 8.02 -14.30 16.97
CA LYS A 106 6.78 -14.97 16.58
C LYS A 106 6.94 -16.49 16.44
N GLU A 107 8.12 -16.95 16.01
CA GLU A 107 8.42 -18.38 15.86
C GLU A 107 8.54 -19.14 17.19
N ASP A 108 8.72 -18.43 18.29
CA ASP A 108 8.85 -19.00 19.64
C ASP A 108 7.48 -19.31 20.27
N ILE A 109 6.41 -18.74 19.70
CA ILE A 109 5.03 -18.94 20.18
C ILE A 109 4.61 -20.39 19.87
N GLY A 110 4.12 -21.10 20.88
CA GLY A 110 3.84 -22.53 20.80
C GLY A 110 5.06 -23.44 21.00
N LYS A 111 6.27 -22.87 21.16
CA LYS A 111 7.52 -23.62 21.41
C LYS A 111 8.16 -23.25 22.75
N LYS A 112 8.51 -21.97 22.93
CA LYS A 112 9.12 -21.45 24.19
C LYS A 112 8.08 -20.92 25.17
N ILE A 113 6.95 -20.45 24.67
CA ILE A 113 5.80 -20.00 25.42
C ILE A 113 4.55 -20.63 24.84
N SER A 114 3.59 -21.01 25.68
CA SER A 114 2.31 -21.52 25.19
C SER A 114 1.50 -20.41 24.49
N VAL A 115 0.65 -20.76 23.53
CA VAL A 115 -0.27 -19.81 22.90
C VAL A 115 -1.19 -19.16 23.92
N GLU A 116 -1.61 -19.93 24.95
CA GLU A 116 -2.47 -19.45 26.03
C GLU A 116 -1.78 -18.35 26.87
N ASP A 117 -0.55 -18.60 27.31
CA ASP A 117 0.23 -17.63 28.10
C ASP A 117 0.58 -16.38 27.30
N TYR A 118 0.90 -16.56 26.03
CA TYR A 118 1.12 -15.44 25.12
C TYR A 118 -0.14 -14.58 24.97
N ASN A 119 -1.29 -15.17 24.68
CA ASN A 119 -2.57 -14.47 24.58
C ASN A 119 -2.96 -13.79 25.88
N LYS A 120 -2.73 -14.43 27.03
CA LYS A 120 -2.95 -13.83 28.35
C LYS A 120 -2.09 -12.56 28.51
N LYS A 121 -0.82 -12.63 28.11
CA LYS A 121 0.08 -11.47 28.17
C LYS A 121 -0.35 -10.35 27.24
N CYS A 122 -0.83 -10.66 26.03
CA CYS A 122 -1.39 -9.68 25.11
C CYS A 122 -2.62 -8.97 25.72
N ARG A 123 -3.53 -9.69 26.35
CA ARG A 123 -4.70 -9.11 27.02
C ARG A 123 -4.33 -8.20 28.19
N GLU A 124 -3.28 -8.53 28.95
CA GLU A 124 -2.78 -7.67 30.02
C GLU A 124 -2.17 -6.37 29.47
N VAL A 125 -1.31 -6.48 28.46
CA VAL A 125 -0.57 -5.35 27.90
C VAL A 125 -1.49 -4.39 27.13
N VAL A 126 -2.47 -4.89 26.39
CA VAL A 126 -3.35 -4.03 25.58
C VAL A 126 -4.21 -3.10 26.41
N MET A 127 -4.51 -3.47 27.67
CA MET A 127 -5.32 -2.65 28.60
C MET A 127 -4.48 -1.87 29.61
N GLN A 128 -3.15 -1.87 29.47
CA GLN A 128 -2.22 -1.33 30.44
C GLN A 128 -2.46 0.15 30.81
N TYR A 129 -2.88 0.96 29.86
CA TYR A 129 -3.10 2.39 30.04
C TYR A 129 -4.59 2.79 30.01
N LYS A 130 -5.50 1.83 30.17
CA LYS A 130 -6.95 2.10 30.13
C LYS A 130 -7.34 3.25 31.07
N ASP A 131 -6.85 3.23 32.31
CA ASP A 131 -7.19 4.25 33.30
C ASP A 131 -6.74 5.65 32.87
N LYS A 132 -5.61 5.76 32.17
CA LYS A 132 -5.11 7.03 31.63
C LYS A 132 -5.98 7.55 30.49
N TRP A 133 -6.47 6.64 29.68
CA TRP A 133 -7.41 6.96 28.61
C TRP A 133 -8.79 7.36 29.14
N ASP A 134 -9.28 6.72 30.18
CA ASP A 134 -10.53 7.07 30.84
C ASP A 134 -10.41 8.45 31.50
N ASP A 135 -9.32 8.70 32.22
CA ASP A 135 -9.01 9.98 32.88
C ASP A 135 -8.99 11.15 31.87
N ILE A 136 -8.27 11.03 30.75
CA ILE A 136 -8.23 12.08 29.74
C ILE A 136 -9.59 12.26 29.06
N THR A 137 -10.35 11.19 28.83
CA THR A 137 -11.70 11.23 28.28
C THR A 137 -12.63 12.07 29.15
N GLN A 138 -12.58 11.86 30.45
CA GLN A 138 -13.36 12.63 31.41
C GLN A 138 -12.88 14.08 31.50
N LYS A 139 -11.57 14.30 31.60
CA LYS A 139 -10.97 15.66 31.71
C LYS A 139 -11.25 16.56 30.51
N MET A 140 -11.24 15.98 29.29
CA MET A 140 -11.62 16.76 28.10
C MET A 140 -13.12 16.99 27.96
N GLY A 141 -13.94 16.42 28.85
CA GLY A 141 -15.40 16.55 28.83
C GLY A 141 -16.07 15.75 27.72
N TYR A 142 -15.42 14.70 27.22
CA TYR A 142 -16.00 13.85 26.18
C TYR A 142 -17.09 12.93 26.77
N TRP A 143 -18.32 13.10 26.31
CA TRP A 143 -19.46 12.32 26.76
C TRP A 143 -19.57 11.01 25.99
N VAL A 144 -19.10 9.94 26.58
CA VAL A 144 -19.15 8.57 26.06
C VAL A 144 -19.34 7.60 27.22
N ASP A 145 -20.09 6.51 27.01
CA ASP A 145 -20.30 5.47 28.01
C ASP A 145 -19.03 4.64 28.16
N LEU A 146 -18.30 4.88 29.24
CA LEU A 146 -17.09 4.14 29.63
C LEU A 146 -17.40 2.99 30.60
N ASP A 147 -18.62 2.91 31.14
CA ASP A 147 -19.02 1.88 32.10
C ASP A 147 -19.36 0.57 31.36
N ASN A 148 -19.91 0.69 30.15
CA ASN A 148 -20.29 -0.45 29.32
C ASN A 148 -19.64 -0.39 27.93
N PRO A 149 -18.31 -0.30 27.82
CA PRO A 149 -17.63 -0.28 26.54
C PRO A 149 -17.71 -1.65 25.87
N TYR A 150 -17.57 -1.68 24.54
CA TYR A 150 -17.25 -2.95 23.90
C TYR A 150 -15.73 -3.16 23.87
N VAL A 151 -15.31 -4.40 24.02
CA VAL A 151 -13.90 -4.80 23.98
C VAL A 151 -13.75 -5.89 22.93
N THR A 152 -12.91 -5.67 21.94
CA THR A 152 -12.88 -6.52 20.74
C THR A 152 -12.43 -7.96 20.99
N PHE A 153 -11.74 -8.26 22.10
CA PHE A 153 -11.39 -9.64 22.49
C PHE A 153 -12.49 -10.36 23.29
N GLU A 154 -13.57 -9.69 23.68
CA GLU A 154 -14.64 -10.33 24.44
C GLU A 154 -15.56 -11.15 23.55
N ASN A 155 -16.06 -12.28 24.09
CA ASN A 155 -16.86 -13.24 23.33
C ASN A 155 -18.13 -12.63 22.74
N ASN A 156 -18.83 -11.76 23.48
CA ASN A 156 -20.04 -11.10 23.02
C ASN A 156 -19.79 -10.22 21.78
N TYR A 157 -18.62 -9.55 21.71
CA TYR A 157 -18.23 -8.81 20.52
C TYR A 157 -17.91 -9.76 19.37
N ILE A 158 -17.09 -10.79 19.63
CA ILE A 158 -16.68 -11.78 18.62
C ILE A 158 -17.90 -12.50 18.04
N GLU A 159 -18.84 -12.94 18.87
CA GLU A 159 -20.08 -13.58 18.42
C GLU A 159 -20.91 -12.66 17.52
N SER A 160 -21.04 -11.39 17.89
CA SER A 160 -21.76 -10.39 17.09
C SER A 160 -21.10 -10.18 15.72
N LEU A 161 -19.77 -10.10 15.69
CA LEU A 161 -19.00 -9.97 14.47
C LEU A 161 -19.17 -11.22 13.58
N TRP A 162 -19.07 -12.41 14.14
CA TRP A 162 -19.25 -13.65 13.39
C TRP A 162 -20.65 -13.79 12.83
N TRP A 163 -21.65 -13.35 13.58
CA TRP A 163 -23.01 -13.29 13.06
C TRP A 163 -23.10 -12.39 11.82
N CYS A 164 -22.51 -11.19 11.85
CA CYS A 164 -22.45 -10.28 10.70
C CYS A 164 -21.74 -10.95 9.51
N LEU A 165 -20.58 -11.56 9.73
CA LEU A 165 -19.83 -12.27 8.69
C LEU A 165 -20.64 -13.42 8.08
N SER A 166 -21.38 -14.16 8.92
CA SER A 166 -22.27 -15.24 8.45
C SER A 166 -23.39 -14.72 7.53
N GLN A 167 -23.91 -13.50 7.80
CA GLN A 167 -24.90 -12.88 6.91
C GLN A 167 -24.30 -12.47 5.55
N LEU A 168 -23.05 -11.97 5.57
CA LEU A 168 -22.33 -11.63 4.33
C LEU A 168 -22.02 -12.90 3.52
N TYR A 169 -21.58 -13.97 4.17
CA TYR A 169 -21.32 -15.25 3.53
C TYR A 169 -22.61 -15.82 2.87
N LYS A 170 -23.73 -15.82 3.59
CA LYS A 170 -25.04 -16.27 3.04
C LYS A 170 -25.50 -15.47 1.83
N LYS A 171 -25.06 -14.20 1.72
CA LYS A 171 -25.36 -13.32 0.59
C LYS A 171 -24.30 -13.38 -0.52
N ASN A 172 -23.32 -14.27 -0.44
CA ASN A 172 -22.19 -14.40 -1.38
C ASN A 172 -21.32 -13.13 -1.49
N TYR A 173 -21.27 -12.29 -0.45
CA TYR A 173 -20.37 -11.13 -0.36
C TYR A 173 -19.04 -11.49 0.31
N LEU A 174 -18.97 -12.59 1.03
CA LEU A 174 -17.74 -13.15 1.60
C LEU A 174 -17.43 -14.46 0.88
N TYR A 175 -16.28 -14.52 0.22
CA TYR A 175 -15.82 -15.66 -0.57
C TYR A 175 -14.31 -15.79 -0.46
N GLU A 176 -13.79 -16.98 -0.73
CA GLU A 176 -12.35 -17.23 -0.77
C GLU A 176 -11.75 -16.70 -2.06
N SER A 177 -10.64 -15.96 -1.96
CA SER A 177 -9.94 -15.38 -3.11
C SER A 177 -8.47 -15.15 -2.80
N VAL A 178 -7.68 -14.92 -3.85
CA VAL A 178 -6.27 -14.50 -3.75
C VAL A 178 -6.17 -13.00 -3.96
N SER A 179 -5.44 -12.31 -3.07
CA SER A 179 -5.18 -10.88 -3.16
C SER A 179 -3.70 -10.61 -2.97
N ILE A 180 -3.17 -9.64 -3.72
CA ILE A 180 -1.81 -9.14 -3.52
C ILE A 180 -1.81 -8.19 -2.33
N GLN A 181 -0.92 -8.42 -1.38
CA GLN A 181 -0.79 -7.62 -0.17
C GLN A 181 0.69 -7.36 0.13
N PRO A 182 1.07 -6.13 0.53
CA PRO A 182 2.39 -5.87 1.07
C PRO A 182 2.70 -6.78 2.27
N TYR A 183 3.89 -7.33 2.32
CA TYR A 183 4.31 -8.26 3.36
C TYR A 183 5.61 -7.78 4.02
N SER A 184 5.67 -7.80 5.34
CA SER A 184 6.88 -7.52 6.10
C SER A 184 7.56 -8.81 6.55
N PRO A 185 8.73 -9.17 6.01
CA PRO A 185 9.49 -10.33 6.50
C PRO A 185 9.92 -10.18 7.98
N ALA A 186 10.23 -8.95 8.40
CA ALA A 186 10.63 -8.67 9.78
C ALA A 186 9.50 -8.88 10.80
N ALA A 187 8.27 -8.54 10.44
CA ALA A 187 7.09 -8.76 11.28
C ALA A 187 6.42 -10.12 11.01
N GLY A 188 6.79 -10.81 9.94
CA GLY A 188 6.22 -12.10 9.54
C GLY A 188 4.73 -12.05 9.18
N THR A 189 4.24 -10.90 8.68
CA THR A 189 2.82 -10.69 8.38
C THR A 189 2.59 -9.72 7.21
N GLY A 190 1.39 -9.77 6.63
CA GLY A 190 0.91 -8.77 5.70
C GLY A 190 0.68 -7.43 6.39
N LEU A 191 0.82 -6.33 5.63
CA LEU A 191 0.64 -4.98 6.11
C LEU A 191 -0.63 -4.35 5.52
N SER A 192 -1.37 -3.63 6.36
CA SER A 192 -2.51 -2.84 5.94
C SER A 192 -2.07 -1.51 5.32
N SER A 193 -2.97 -0.87 4.56
CA SER A 193 -2.73 0.49 4.05
C SER A 193 -2.51 1.51 5.16
N HIS A 194 -3.14 1.33 6.32
CA HIS A 194 -2.92 2.18 7.49
C HIS A 194 -1.49 2.10 8.01
N GLU A 195 -0.93 0.90 8.12
CA GLU A 195 0.46 0.68 8.55
C GLU A 195 1.46 1.26 7.56
N LEU A 196 1.19 1.15 6.26
CA LEU A 196 2.02 1.74 5.21
C LEU A 196 2.00 3.27 5.19
N ASN A 197 0.92 3.90 5.67
CA ASN A 197 0.77 5.35 5.71
C ASN A 197 1.27 6.00 6.99
N GLN A 198 1.87 5.26 7.92
CA GLN A 198 2.43 5.83 9.14
C GLN A 198 3.66 6.69 8.84
N PRO A 199 3.86 7.82 9.57
CA PRO A 199 5.05 8.64 9.43
C PRO A 199 6.34 7.82 9.63
N GLY A 200 7.29 7.97 8.71
CA GLY A 200 8.58 7.28 8.78
C GLY A 200 8.56 5.82 8.30
N THR A 201 7.46 5.33 7.73
CA THR A 201 7.38 3.99 7.14
C THR A 201 8.26 3.88 5.90
N TYR A 202 8.27 4.91 5.07
CA TYR A 202 9.11 4.96 3.87
C TYR A 202 10.45 5.62 4.19
N LYS A 203 11.52 5.00 3.71
CA LYS A 203 12.89 5.50 3.82
C LYS A 203 13.62 5.27 2.52
N ASP A 204 14.45 6.22 2.14
CA ASP A 204 15.35 6.02 1.02
C ASP A 204 16.38 4.95 1.34
N VAL A 205 16.46 3.93 0.49
CA VAL A 205 17.43 2.86 0.59
C VAL A 205 18.20 2.75 -0.73
N LYS A 206 19.50 2.44 -0.62
CA LYS A 206 20.33 2.15 -1.80
C LYS A 206 20.10 0.68 -2.18
N ASP A 207 19.59 0.47 -3.37
CA ASP A 207 19.34 -0.87 -3.89
C ASP A 207 19.86 -1.02 -5.32
N THR A 208 19.99 -2.28 -5.77
CA THR A 208 20.49 -2.61 -7.09
C THR A 208 19.36 -2.56 -8.10
N SER A 209 19.59 -1.81 -9.18
CA SER A 209 18.71 -1.85 -10.37
C SER A 209 19.44 -2.48 -11.54
N ALA A 210 18.71 -3.05 -12.47
CA ALA A 210 19.25 -3.64 -13.68
C ALA A 210 18.63 -3.03 -14.93
N THR A 211 19.46 -2.76 -15.93
CA THR A 211 19.02 -2.51 -17.31
C THR A 211 19.27 -3.76 -18.12
N VAL A 212 18.23 -4.31 -18.70
CA VAL A 212 18.24 -5.65 -19.32
C VAL A 212 17.87 -5.51 -20.79
N MET A 213 18.52 -6.31 -21.62
CA MET A 213 18.25 -6.41 -23.05
C MET A 213 17.54 -7.72 -23.37
N PHE A 214 16.34 -7.62 -23.92
CA PHE A 214 15.52 -8.75 -24.36
C PHE A 214 15.68 -8.92 -25.86
N LYS A 215 16.28 -10.02 -26.29
CA LYS A 215 16.56 -10.28 -27.69
C LYS A 215 15.26 -10.49 -28.46
N VAL A 216 15.10 -9.74 -29.53
CA VAL A 216 13.92 -9.84 -30.41
C VAL A 216 14.06 -11.08 -31.29
N VAL A 217 12.96 -11.85 -31.44
CA VAL A 217 12.92 -12.99 -32.34
C VAL A 217 12.88 -12.49 -33.79
N THR A 218 13.95 -12.75 -34.52
CA THR A 218 14.09 -12.37 -35.94
C THR A 218 13.21 -13.24 -36.85
N GLY A 219 12.67 -12.67 -37.93
CA GLY A 219 11.85 -13.37 -38.92
C GLY A 219 10.35 -13.40 -38.67
N GLN A 220 9.84 -12.87 -37.53
CA GLN A 220 8.42 -12.67 -37.27
C GLN A 220 8.03 -11.18 -37.23
N TRP A 221 8.62 -10.41 -38.11
CA TRP A 221 8.36 -8.99 -38.26
C TRP A 221 7.07 -8.78 -39.06
N GLY A 222 5.99 -8.59 -38.33
CA GLY A 222 4.73 -8.24 -38.95
C GLY A 222 3.58 -8.99 -38.34
N VAL A 223 2.92 -8.40 -37.38
CA VAL A 223 1.46 -8.42 -37.27
C VAL A 223 1.02 -7.29 -36.32
N GLY A 224 0.87 -6.11 -36.83
CA GLY A 224 -0.13 -5.16 -36.38
C GLY A 224 -1.07 -4.99 -37.53
N ASN A 225 -2.28 -5.41 -37.44
CA ASN A 225 -3.42 -5.10 -38.33
C ASN A 225 -3.20 -5.15 -39.87
N GLY A 226 -2.44 -6.11 -40.38
CA GLY A 226 -2.40 -6.38 -41.83
C GLY A 226 -1.45 -5.50 -42.66
N GLU A 227 -0.83 -4.48 -42.11
CA GLU A 227 0.25 -3.72 -42.77
C GLU A 227 1.56 -4.06 -42.04
N GLY A 228 2.36 -4.92 -42.66
CA GLY A 228 3.61 -5.43 -42.09
C GLY A 228 4.53 -4.31 -41.61
N PHE A 229 5.05 -4.47 -40.41
CA PHE A 229 5.98 -3.55 -39.78
C PHE A 229 7.25 -3.40 -40.64
N ARG A 230 7.48 -2.22 -41.23
CA ARG A 230 8.54 -1.96 -42.22
C ARG A 230 9.91 -1.60 -41.61
N ILE A 231 10.28 -2.09 -40.42
CA ILE A 231 11.69 -1.94 -39.99
C ILE A 231 12.64 -2.73 -40.91
N ALA A 232 12.18 -3.81 -41.53
CA ALA A 232 13.01 -4.69 -42.34
C ALA A 232 13.43 -4.12 -43.71
N ASN A 233 12.70 -3.17 -44.28
CA ASN A 233 12.99 -2.72 -45.63
C ASN A 233 13.84 -1.46 -45.73
N ASP A 234 13.90 -0.66 -44.65
CA ASP A 234 14.68 0.60 -44.61
C ASP A 234 16.02 0.46 -43.84
N VAL A 235 16.27 -0.71 -43.25
CA VAL A 235 17.46 -0.96 -42.46
C VAL A 235 18.22 -2.19 -43.00
N GLU A 236 18.71 -2.10 -44.22
CA GLU A 236 19.52 -3.14 -44.87
C GLU A 236 20.82 -3.51 -44.10
N ASN A 237 21.12 -2.81 -42.99
CA ASN A 237 22.34 -2.96 -42.20
C ASN A 237 22.09 -3.09 -40.68
N VAL A 238 20.90 -3.45 -40.22
CA VAL A 238 20.76 -3.84 -38.81
C VAL A 238 21.39 -5.22 -38.69
N GLY A 239 22.56 -5.29 -38.05
CA GLY A 239 23.22 -6.56 -37.74
C GLY A 239 22.23 -7.50 -37.04
N GLU A 240 22.50 -8.79 -37.06
CA GLU A 240 21.59 -9.90 -36.67
C GLU A 240 20.96 -9.79 -35.27
N GLU A 241 21.35 -8.85 -34.42
CA GLU A 241 20.87 -8.74 -33.03
C GLU A 241 20.13 -7.42 -32.76
N LEU A 242 18.88 -7.55 -32.39
CA LEU A 242 18.00 -6.46 -31.95
C LEU A 242 17.44 -6.79 -30.56
N PHE A 243 17.39 -5.79 -29.70
CA PHE A 243 16.94 -5.96 -28.30
C PHE A 243 15.93 -4.90 -27.91
N PHE A 244 14.97 -5.26 -27.07
CA PHE A 244 14.26 -4.28 -26.23
C PHE A 244 15.11 -4.02 -24.98
N MET A 245 15.30 -2.74 -24.65
CA MET A 245 15.98 -2.33 -23.43
C MET A 245 14.97 -1.92 -22.38
N ALA A 246 14.96 -2.59 -21.24
CA ALA A 246 14.08 -2.30 -20.11
C ALA A 246 14.86 -2.19 -18.80
N TRP A 247 14.39 -1.32 -17.92
CA TRP A 247 14.98 -1.10 -16.62
C TRP A 247 14.06 -1.62 -15.51
N THR A 248 14.65 -2.22 -14.47
CA THR A 248 13.93 -2.70 -13.30
C THR A 248 14.67 -2.42 -12.00
N THR A 249 13.92 -2.10 -10.95
CA THR A 249 14.41 -2.06 -9.56
C THR A 249 14.28 -3.40 -8.84
N THR A 250 13.65 -4.39 -9.48
CA THR A 250 13.38 -5.71 -8.89
C THR A 250 13.96 -6.83 -9.76
N PRO A 251 15.29 -6.91 -9.90
CA PRO A 251 15.93 -7.87 -10.83
C PRO A 251 15.63 -9.35 -10.51
N TRP A 252 15.27 -9.67 -9.28
CA TRP A 252 14.85 -11.03 -8.87
C TRP A 252 13.53 -11.49 -9.49
N THR A 253 12.76 -10.60 -10.12
CA THR A 253 11.53 -10.97 -10.86
C THR A 253 11.79 -11.37 -12.30
N LEU A 254 12.98 -11.12 -12.83
CA LEU A 254 13.34 -11.39 -14.23
C LEU A 254 13.18 -12.86 -14.66
N PRO A 255 13.45 -13.88 -13.80
CA PRO A 255 13.21 -15.29 -14.17
C PRO A 255 11.76 -15.59 -14.54
N SER A 256 10.81 -14.83 -14.00
CA SER A 256 9.37 -14.99 -14.24
C SER A 256 8.82 -13.98 -15.25
N ASN A 257 9.66 -13.24 -15.97
CA ASN A 257 9.20 -12.28 -16.98
C ASN A 257 8.54 -13.01 -18.16
N LEU A 258 7.31 -12.60 -18.50
CA LEU A 258 6.50 -13.20 -19.58
C LEU A 258 6.12 -12.19 -20.66
N GLY A 259 6.32 -10.90 -20.43
CA GLY A 259 5.92 -9.85 -21.36
C GLY A 259 6.65 -8.54 -21.10
N LEU A 260 6.74 -7.71 -22.12
CA LEU A 260 7.18 -6.33 -22.03
C LEU A 260 6.02 -5.42 -22.32
N THR A 261 5.79 -4.41 -21.48
CA THR A 261 4.68 -3.49 -21.65
C THR A 261 5.18 -2.15 -22.15
N VAL A 262 4.54 -1.63 -23.20
CA VAL A 262 4.82 -0.32 -23.79
C VAL A 262 3.58 0.58 -23.71
N GLY A 263 3.80 1.89 -23.55
CA GLY A 263 2.70 2.87 -23.63
C GLY A 263 2.30 3.14 -25.06
N SER A 264 1.04 2.95 -25.43
CA SER A 264 0.53 3.06 -26.80
C SER A 264 0.98 4.33 -27.53
N ASN A 265 0.93 5.49 -26.85
CA ASN A 265 1.21 6.80 -27.43
C ASN A 265 2.62 7.32 -27.14
N ILE A 266 3.44 6.54 -26.45
CA ILE A 266 4.84 6.91 -26.14
C ILE A 266 5.70 6.74 -27.40
N ASP A 267 6.62 7.68 -27.61
CA ASP A 267 7.60 7.60 -28.70
C ASP A 267 8.76 6.67 -28.29
N TYR A 268 9.06 5.71 -29.14
CA TYR A 268 10.18 4.79 -29.03
C TYR A 268 11.15 4.99 -30.19
N VAL A 269 12.40 4.67 -29.97
CA VAL A 269 13.45 4.78 -30.98
C VAL A 269 14.25 3.49 -31.07
N LEU A 270 14.71 3.19 -32.26
CA LEU A 270 15.72 2.19 -32.53
C LEU A 270 17.07 2.89 -32.60
N VAL A 271 17.95 2.54 -31.67
CA VAL A 271 19.31 3.07 -31.57
C VAL A 271 20.31 2.00 -31.99
N GLN A 272 21.11 2.33 -32.99
CA GLN A 272 22.31 1.57 -33.33
C GLN A 272 23.49 2.04 -32.49
N THR A 273 24.23 1.09 -31.90
CA THR A 273 25.35 1.35 -31.00
C THR A 273 26.24 0.10 -30.83
N PHE A 274 27.08 0.11 -29.84
CA PHE A 274 27.86 -1.04 -29.40
C PHE A 274 27.56 -1.35 -27.94
N ASN A 275 27.59 -2.62 -27.59
CA ASN A 275 27.43 -3.07 -26.20
C ASN A 275 28.63 -2.56 -25.37
N GLN A 276 28.37 -1.89 -24.26
CA GLN A 276 29.40 -1.29 -23.41
C GLN A 276 30.37 -2.28 -22.73
N TYR A 277 30.02 -3.57 -22.70
CA TYR A 277 30.84 -4.61 -22.06
C TYR A 277 31.54 -5.54 -23.07
N THR A 278 30.82 -5.88 -24.15
CA THR A 278 31.37 -6.80 -25.17
C THR A 278 31.95 -6.08 -26.36
N HIS A 279 31.62 -4.80 -26.53
CA HIS A 279 31.99 -3.94 -27.68
C HIS A 279 31.52 -4.48 -29.05
N LEU A 280 30.59 -5.43 -29.05
CA LEU A 280 29.93 -5.93 -30.25
C LEU A 280 28.83 -4.96 -30.71
N PRO A 281 28.56 -4.88 -32.03
CA PRO A 281 27.43 -4.14 -32.56
C PRO A 281 26.12 -4.51 -31.87
N ASN A 282 25.30 -3.53 -31.57
CA ASN A 282 24.07 -3.70 -30.80
C ASN A 282 23.00 -2.72 -31.29
N ASN A 283 21.79 -3.21 -31.48
CA ASN A 283 20.62 -2.39 -31.84
C ASN A 283 19.59 -2.53 -30.72
N VAL A 284 19.15 -1.39 -30.17
CA VAL A 284 18.26 -1.39 -29.02
C VAL A 284 17.03 -0.51 -29.23
N ILE A 285 15.87 -1.02 -28.84
CA ILE A 285 14.61 -0.28 -28.79
C ILE A 285 14.39 0.20 -27.36
N LEU A 286 14.20 1.52 -27.20
CA LEU A 286 13.86 2.13 -25.91
C LEU A 286 12.98 3.37 -26.12
N ALA A 287 12.38 3.88 -25.02
CA ALA A 287 11.61 5.11 -25.09
C ALA A 287 12.52 6.31 -25.42
N LYS A 288 12.08 7.15 -26.36
CA LYS A 288 12.86 8.29 -26.91
C LYS A 288 13.36 9.25 -25.85
N ASN A 289 12.55 9.59 -24.89
CA ASN A 289 12.92 10.51 -23.80
C ASN A 289 13.90 9.92 -22.77
N LEU A 290 14.18 8.62 -22.82
CA LEU A 290 15.17 7.97 -21.99
C LEU A 290 16.54 7.81 -22.69
N VAL A 291 16.68 8.17 -23.95
CA VAL A 291 17.93 8.04 -24.70
C VAL A 291 19.10 8.72 -23.97
N GLY A 292 18.91 9.98 -23.52
CA GLY A 292 19.93 10.72 -22.79
C GLY A 292 20.34 10.14 -21.43
N LYS A 293 19.56 9.20 -20.87
CA LYS A 293 19.93 8.48 -19.65
C LYS A 293 20.99 7.39 -19.90
N TYR A 294 20.97 6.82 -21.10
CA TYR A 294 21.79 5.66 -21.44
C TYR A 294 22.93 5.99 -22.39
N PHE A 295 22.77 6.99 -23.25
CA PHE A 295 23.73 7.36 -24.30
C PHE A 295 24.22 8.77 -24.08
N LYS A 296 25.53 8.94 -24.08
CA LYS A 296 26.16 10.25 -23.94
C LYS A 296 26.01 11.06 -25.24
N GLU A 297 25.62 12.33 -25.14
CA GLU A 297 25.35 13.18 -26.30
C GLU A 297 26.60 13.33 -27.21
N GLU A 298 27.80 13.30 -26.62
CA GLU A 298 29.05 13.40 -27.37
C GLU A 298 29.31 12.18 -28.29
N GLY A 299 28.63 11.05 -28.06
CA GLY A 299 28.73 9.86 -28.89
C GLY A 299 27.72 9.82 -30.03
N LYS A 300 26.81 10.82 -30.10
CA LYS A 300 25.77 10.87 -31.11
C LYS A 300 26.36 11.04 -32.50
N ASP A 301 25.90 10.22 -33.44
CA ASP A 301 26.34 10.20 -34.84
C ASP A 301 27.89 10.08 -34.97
N GLY A 302 28.51 9.41 -33.96
CA GLY A 302 29.96 9.21 -33.91
C GLY A 302 30.46 8.21 -34.93
N ASP A 303 31.77 7.98 -34.94
CA ASP A 303 32.47 7.12 -35.91
C ASP A 303 32.26 5.61 -35.55
N PHE A 304 31.43 4.95 -36.33
CA PHE A 304 31.15 3.53 -36.20
C PHE A 304 32.21 2.64 -36.83
N GLU A 305 32.90 3.14 -37.87
CA GLU A 305 33.87 2.36 -38.65
C GLU A 305 35.18 2.17 -37.89
N ASN A 306 35.61 3.18 -37.16
CA ASN A 306 36.86 3.18 -36.40
C ASN A 306 36.64 2.90 -34.89
N TYR A 307 35.43 2.52 -34.45
CA TYR A 307 35.19 2.19 -33.06
C TYR A 307 35.90 0.90 -32.64
N SER A 308 36.58 0.95 -31.51
CA SER A 308 37.21 -0.21 -30.89
C SER A 308 37.00 -0.22 -29.36
N ALA A 309 37.31 -1.34 -28.70
CA ALA A 309 37.22 -1.47 -27.24
C ALA A 309 38.09 -0.46 -26.46
N GLU A 310 39.11 0.10 -27.11
CA GLU A 310 40.00 1.16 -26.54
C GLU A 310 39.36 2.53 -26.59
N THR A 311 38.30 2.72 -27.39
CA THR A 311 37.61 4.01 -27.57
C THR A 311 36.73 4.26 -26.35
N LYS A 312 36.99 5.34 -25.59
CA LYS A 312 36.27 5.69 -24.35
C LYS A 312 34.83 6.10 -24.59
N LEU A 313 34.51 6.56 -25.79
CA LEU A 313 33.18 7.06 -26.16
C LEU A 313 32.52 6.11 -27.15
N ILE A 314 31.38 5.54 -26.77
CA ILE A 314 30.65 4.64 -27.62
C ILE A 314 29.78 5.44 -28.59
N PRO A 315 29.92 5.25 -29.90
CA PRO A 315 29.09 5.94 -30.88
C PRO A 315 27.68 5.35 -30.88
N TRP A 316 26.68 6.21 -31.12
CA TRP A 316 25.29 5.82 -31.26
C TRP A 316 24.55 6.73 -32.24
N LYS A 317 23.49 6.21 -32.88
CA LYS A 317 22.58 6.99 -33.70
C LYS A 317 21.19 6.40 -33.68
N ILE A 318 20.17 7.26 -33.82
CA ILE A 318 18.79 6.83 -33.99
C ILE A 318 18.58 6.49 -35.48
N ILE A 319 18.13 5.29 -35.77
CA ILE A 319 17.90 4.79 -37.13
C ILE A 319 16.42 4.64 -37.47
N ALA A 320 15.52 4.58 -36.46
CA ALA A 320 14.08 4.60 -36.66
C ALA A 320 13.36 5.15 -35.43
N GLU A 321 12.16 5.68 -35.62
CA GLU A 321 11.25 6.16 -34.58
C GLU A 321 9.85 5.56 -34.80
N PHE A 322 9.15 5.21 -33.71
CA PHE A 322 7.80 4.62 -33.76
C PHE A 322 7.00 4.92 -32.50
N LYS A 323 5.70 4.74 -32.59
CA LYS A 323 4.81 4.77 -31.42
C LYS A 323 4.75 3.38 -30.76
N GLY A 324 4.44 3.34 -29.47
CA GLY A 324 4.36 2.08 -28.76
C GLY A 324 3.35 1.11 -29.33
N TYR A 325 2.21 1.57 -29.86
CA TYR A 325 1.22 0.70 -30.52
C TYR A 325 1.78 -0.06 -31.75
N GLU A 326 2.83 0.45 -32.38
CA GLU A 326 3.51 -0.20 -33.52
C GLU A 326 4.40 -1.37 -33.07
N LEU A 327 4.75 -1.43 -31.79
CA LEU A 327 5.54 -2.51 -31.20
C LEU A 327 4.71 -3.66 -30.66
N GLU A 328 3.37 -3.50 -30.61
CA GLU A 328 2.47 -4.51 -30.06
C GLU A 328 2.61 -5.87 -30.76
N GLY A 329 2.72 -6.93 -29.98
CA GLY A 329 2.82 -8.29 -30.49
C GLY A 329 4.22 -8.74 -30.91
N MET A 330 5.22 -7.84 -30.98
CA MET A 330 6.60 -8.22 -31.24
C MET A 330 7.06 -9.24 -30.21
N GLN A 331 7.76 -10.29 -30.67
CA GLN A 331 8.24 -11.39 -29.81
C GLN A 331 9.70 -11.21 -29.43
N PHE A 332 10.04 -11.66 -28.24
CA PHE A 332 11.41 -11.70 -27.76
C PHE A 332 11.73 -13.07 -27.14
N GLU A 333 13.01 -13.41 -27.10
CA GLU A 333 13.47 -14.66 -26.49
C GLU A 333 13.32 -14.59 -24.97
N GLN A 334 13.04 -15.73 -24.31
CA GLN A 334 13.04 -15.80 -22.86
C GLN A 334 14.41 -15.35 -22.31
N LEU A 335 14.41 -14.39 -21.40
CA LEU A 335 15.64 -13.78 -20.91
C LEU A 335 16.55 -14.79 -20.17
N LEU A 336 15.95 -15.63 -19.32
CA LEU A 336 16.61 -16.62 -18.50
C LEU A 336 15.96 -17.99 -18.73
N PRO A 337 16.42 -18.76 -19.73
CA PRO A 337 15.78 -20.03 -20.13
C PRO A 337 16.11 -21.20 -19.19
N SER A 338 16.32 -20.95 -17.89
CA SER A 338 16.56 -21.97 -16.86
C SER A 338 15.35 -22.89 -16.63
N GLU A 339 14.16 -22.44 -16.99
CA GLU A 339 12.90 -23.16 -16.92
C GLU A 339 12.48 -23.61 -18.33
N ALA A 340 13.09 -24.66 -18.83
CA ALA A 340 12.90 -25.17 -20.21
C ALA A 340 11.41 -25.34 -20.62
N ASN A 341 10.53 -25.57 -19.65
CA ASN A 341 9.12 -25.87 -19.90
C ASN A 341 8.19 -24.69 -19.58
N THR A 342 8.69 -23.45 -19.54
CA THR A 342 7.86 -22.30 -19.20
C THR A 342 6.67 -22.13 -20.14
N VAL A 343 6.88 -22.29 -21.45
CA VAL A 343 5.82 -22.18 -22.46
C VAL A 343 4.77 -23.29 -22.31
N GLU A 344 5.22 -24.52 -22.09
CA GLU A 344 4.33 -25.68 -21.90
C GLU A 344 3.51 -25.52 -20.62
N LYS A 345 4.12 -25.10 -19.52
CA LYS A 345 3.42 -24.82 -18.24
C LYS A 345 2.37 -23.71 -18.38
N ILE A 346 2.67 -22.68 -19.16
CA ILE A 346 1.73 -21.60 -19.41
C ILE A 346 0.55 -22.09 -20.24
N GLU A 347 0.79 -22.88 -21.27
CA GLU A 347 -0.26 -23.46 -22.10
C GLU A 347 -1.16 -24.40 -21.29
N GLU A 348 -0.61 -25.17 -20.34
CA GLU A 348 -1.38 -26.01 -19.42
C GLU A 348 -2.29 -25.19 -18.49
N ILE A 349 -1.78 -24.05 -17.95
CA ILE A 349 -2.53 -23.21 -17.01
C ILE A 349 -3.55 -22.30 -17.73
N THR A 350 -3.13 -21.76 -18.88
CA THR A 350 -3.91 -20.80 -19.68
C THR A 350 -3.79 -21.14 -21.16
N PRO A 351 -4.59 -22.09 -21.67
CA PRO A 351 -4.55 -22.50 -23.07
C PRO A 351 -4.68 -21.32 -24.04
N GLY A 352 -3.81 -21.25 -25.04
CA GLY A 352 -3.76 -20.19 -26.04
C GLY A 352 -3.05 -18.91 -25.57
N ALA A 353 -2.50 -18.86 -24.38
CA ALA A 353 -1.66 -17.75 -23.94
C ALA A 353 -0.38 -17.68 -24.77
N LYS A 354 0.05 -16.45 -25.07
CA LYS A 354 1.23 -16.21 -25.90
C LYS A 354 2.26 -15.38 -25.11
N PRO A 355 3.16 -16.02 -24.38
CA PRO A 355 4.19 -15.33 -23.60
C PRO A 355 5.27 -14.70 -24.49
N PHE A 356 6.21 -14.00 -23.88
CA PHE A 356 7.39 -13.38 -24.47
C PHE A 356 7.09 -12.45 -25.64
N ARG A 357 6.13 -11.56 -25.42
CA ARG A 357 5.75 -10.53 -26.41
C ARG A 357 5.55 -9.17 -25.78
N VAL A 358 5.57 -8.15 -26.64
CA VAL A 358 5.21 -6.79 -26.29
C VAL A 358 3.70 -6.65 -26.21
N ILE A 359 3.20 -6.04 -25.13
CA ILE A 359 1.79 -5.71 -24.90
C ILE A 359 1.63 -4.22 -24.62
N LEU A 360 0.44 -3.69 -24.84
CA LEU A 360 0.12 -2.31 -24.52
C LEU A 360 -0.37 -2.15 -23.09
N GLY A 361 -0.04 -1.01 -22.46
CA GLY A 361 -0.52 -0.67 -21.13
C GLY A 361 -0.57 0.85 -20.91
N ASP A 362 -1.73 1.35 -20.49
CA ASP A 362 -1.97 2.79 -20.26
C ASP A 362 -1.25 3.32 -19.02
N PHE A 363 -0.77 2.43 -18.15
CA PHE A 363 -0.03 2.77 -16.93
C PHE A 363 1.47 3.00 -17.15
N VAL A 364 1.98 2.75 -18.37
CA VAL A 364 3.40 2.94 -18.67
C VAL A 364 3.74 4.42 -18.70
N THR A 365 4.79 4.79 -17.98
CA THR A 365 5.37 6.13 -17.94
C THR A 365 6.87 6.07 -18.26
N THR A 366 7.45 7.20 -18.69
CA THR A 366 8.86 7.32 -19.05
C THR A 366 9.52 8.50 -18.35
#